data_8a5a2d7e3739b15e8d07adccd3b4a5d5
#
_entry.id   8a5a2d7e3739b15e8d07adccd3b4a5d5
#
_cell.length_a   1.000
_cell.length_b   1.000
_cell.length_c   1.000
_cell.angle_alpha   90.00
_cell.angle_beta   90.00
_cell.angle_gamma   90.00
#
_symmetry.space_group_name_H-M   'P 1'
#
loop_
_entity.id
_entity.type
_entity.pdbx_description
1 polymer ?
#
loop_
_entity_poly.entity_id
_entity_poly.type
_entity_poly.pdbx_seq_one_letter_code
_entity_poly.pdbx_strand_id
1 'polypeptide(L)'
;MQDMLVNLYATDAPFLRRDEAALQSVGGEPVTVRRALAPERNLVIDWVARLFSPGWAGEAAAAFSHTPTRCHLAHCGNRLVGFACFDATALGFFGPVAVDPGEQGSGIGAALLKASLVAMREHGYAYAIIGGVGPADFYTRVAGAVLIPDSTPGVYAGLLRANPNNTKKDSEK
;
A
#
# COMPACT_ATOMS: atom_id res chain seq x y z
N MET A 1 6.27 -12.87 9.08
CA MET A 1 4.86 -12.57 8.75
C MET A 1 4.54 -13.35 7.49
N GLN A 2 3.38 -13.98 7.44
CA GLN A 2 2.92 -14.74 6.27
C GLN A 2 2.40 -13.81 5.19
N ASP A 3 2.29 -14.32 3.96
CA ASP A 3 1.65 -13.63 2.85
C ASP A 3 0.20 -14.08 2.71
N MET A 4 -0.64 -13.27 2.04
CA MET A 4 -2.01 -13.63 1.71
C MET A 4 -2.24 -13.55 0.21
N LEU A 5 -3.17 -14.37 -0.29
CA LEU A 5 -3.58 -14.43 -1.68
C LEU A 5 -4.98 -13.84 -1.85
N VAL A 6 -5.15 -12.98 -2.86
CA VAL A 6 -6.45 -12.46 -3.28
C VAL A 6 -6.77 -12.98 -4.67
N ASN A 7 -7.97 -13.54 -4.84
CA ASN A 7 -8.51 -13.93 -6.15
C ASN A 7 -9.10 -12.69 -6.85
N LEU A 8 -8.44 -12.20 -7.89
CA LEU A 8 -8.86 -11.00 -8.61
C LEU A 8 -9.91 -11.26 -9.71
N TYR A 9 -10.08 -12.49 -10.16
CA TYR A 9 -11.08 -12.84 -11.20
C TYR A 9 -12.46 -13.19 -10.63
N ALA A 10 -12.61 -13.35 -9.32
CA ALA A 10 -13.91 -13.57 -8.70
C ALA A 10 -14.85 -12.39 -8.99
N THR A 11 -16.09 -12.71 -9.40
CA THR A 11 -17.08 -11.69 -9.81
C THR A 11 -17.84 -11.09 -8.62
N ASP A 12 -17.83 -11.75 -7.48
CA ASP A 12 -18.49 -11.38 -6.23
C ASP A 12 -17.51 -10.97 -5.12
N ALA A 13 -16.23 -10.75 -5.48
CA ALA A 13 -15.19 -10.44 -4.53
C ALA A 13 -15.52 -9.19 -3.69
N PRO A 14 -15.23 -9.21 -2.37
CA PRO A 14 -15.56 -8.09 -1.47
C PRO A 14 -14.99 -6.74 -1.93
N PHE A 15 -13.79 -6.73 -2.52
CA PHE A 15 -13.16 -5.50 -3.00
C PHE A 15 -13.88 -4.85 -4.19
N LEU A 16 -14.77 -5.56 -4.90
CA LEU A 16 -15.58 -5.01 -5.99
C LEU A 16 -16.85 -4.31 -5.49
N ARG A 17 -17.21 -4.50 -4.22
CA ARG A 17 -18.41 -3.87 -3.66
C ARG A 17 -18.17 -2.37 -3.51
N ARG A 18 -19.09 -1.57 -4.02
CA ARG A 18 -19.09 -0.12 -3.80
C ARG A 18 -19.43 0.17 -2.35
N ASP A 19 -18.72 1.12 -1.77
CA ASP A 19 -19.09 1.65 -0.46
C ASP A 19 -20.27 2.60 -0.67
N GLU A 20 -21.33 2.44 0.13
CA GLU A 20 -22.56 3.26 0.02
C GLU A 20 -22.33 4.69 0.54
N ALA A 21 -21.47 4.85 1.52
CA ALA A 21 -21.14 6.13 2.12
C ALA A 21 -19.94 6.81 1.43
N ALA A 22 -20.01 8.13 1.33
CA ALA A 22 -18.87 8.94 0.90
C ALA A 22 -17.73 8.80 1.90
N LEU A 23 -16.51 8.57 1.38
CA LEU A 23 -15.31 8.46 2.20
C LEU A 23 -14.97 9.82 2.83
N GLN A 24 -14.78 9.82 4.14
CA GLN A 24 -14.47 11.02 4.91
C GLN A 24 -13.25 10.80 5.80
N SER A 25 -12.52 11.88 6.11
CA SER A 25 -11.49 11.91 7.13
C SER A 25 -12.09 11.80 8.54
N VAL A 26 -11.26 11.60 9.55
CA VAL A 26 -11.69 11.65 10.96
C VAL A 26 -12.37 12.98 11.29
N GLY A 27 -11.95 14.10 10.67
CA GLY A 27 -12.55 15.42 10.80
C GLY A 27 -13.80 15.66 9.95
N GLY A 28 -14.29 14.66 9.20
CA GLY A 28 -15.49 14.79 8.35
C GLY A 28 -15.23 15.45 6.98
N GLU A 29 -13.97 15.74 6.60
CA GLU A 29 -13.64 16.28 5.29
C GLU A 29 -13.75 15.19 4.21
N PRO A 30 -14.21 15.51 2.98
CA PRO A 30 -14.23 14.55 1.88
C PRO A 30 -12.84 14.02 1.55
N VAL A 31 -12.73 12.69 1.43
CA VAL A 31 -11.50 12.02 1.00
C VAL A 31 -11.66 11.52 -0.42
N THR A 32 -10.70 11.84 -1.27
CA THR A 32 -10.61 11.31 -2.64
C THR A 32 -9.50 10.28 -2.72
N VAL A 33 -9.80 9.11 -3.31
CA VAL A 33 -8.81 8.09 -3.67
C VAL A 33 -8.62 8.10 -5.18
N ARG A 34 -7.39 8.25 -5.61
CA ARG A 34 -7.02 8.27 -7.03
C ARG A 34 -5.61 7.74 -7.26
N ARG A 35 -5.29 7.44 -8.49
CA ARG A 35 -3.91 7.13 -8.90
C ARG A 35 -3.04 8.38 -8.73
N ALA A 36 -1.82 8.17 -8.26
CA ALA A 36 -0.81 9.22 -8.15
C ALA A 36 -0.38 9.71 -9.54
N LEU A 37 -0.08 11.01 -9.64
CA LEU A 37 0.54 11.62 -10.81
C LEU A 37 2.06 11.66 -10.65
N ALA A 38 2.80 11.52 -11.74
CA ALA A 38 4.27 11.53 -11.72
C ALA A 38 4.89 12.74 -10.98
N PRO A 39 4.37 13.98 -11.11
CA PRO A 39 4.90 15.13 -10.37
C PRO A 39 4.78 15.04 -8.84
N GLU A 40 3.88 14.18 -8.33
CA GLU A 40 3.65 14.00 -6.89
C GLU A 40 4.68 13.08 -6.23
N ARG A 41 5.56 12.46 -7.04
CA ARG A 41 6.53 11.45 -6.60
C ARG A 41 7.30 11.85 -5.35
N ASN A 42 7.98 13.01 -5.38
CA ASN A 42 8.84 13.41 -4.27
C ASN A 42 8.02 13.72 -3.01
N LEU A 43 6.88 14.39 -3.15
CA LEU A 43 5.97 14.65 -2.03
C LEU A 43 5.55 13.36 -1.33
N VAL A 44 5.17 12.34 -2.10
CA VAL A 44 4.73 11.06 -1.54
C VAL A 44 5.89 10.32 -0.89
N ILE A 45 7.06 10.24 -1.54
CA ILE A 45 8.25 9.57 -1.00
C ILE A 45 8.68 10.20 0.32
N ASP A 46 8.76 11.53 0.39
CA ASP A 46 9.14 12.27 1.60
C ASP A 46 8.13 12.07 2.72
N TRP A 47 6.83 12.08 2.39
CA TRP A 47 5.75 11.81 3.35
C TRP A 47 5.86 10.39 3.93
N VAL A 48 6.09 9.38 3.07
CA VAL A 48 6.26 7.98 3.50
C VAL A 48 7.52 7.79 4.34
N ALA A 49 8.65 8.39 3.93
CA ALA A 49 9.91 8.31 4.69
C ALA A 49 9.77 8.88 6.10
N ARG A 50 9.07 10.02 6.22
CA ARG A 50 8.88 10.74 7.49
C ARG A 50 7.94 10.00 8.45
N LEU A 51 6.81 9.47 7.96
CA LEU A 51 5.77 8.89 8.83
C LEU A 51 5.93 7.37 9.06
N PHE A 52 6.61 6.67 8.17
CA PHE A 52 6.70 5.20 8.23
C PHE A 52 8.14 4.71 8.21
N SER A 53 8.76 4.55 7.03
CA SER A 53 10.15 4.10 6.96
C SER A 53 10.82 4.45 5.61
N PRO A 54 12.17 4.56 5.61
CA PRO A 54 12.94 4.68 4.36
C PRO A 54 12.74 3.49 3.40
N GLY A 55 12.54 2.28 3.93
CA GLY A 55 12.26 1.08 3.11
C GLY A 55 10.98 1.22 2.33
N TRP A 56 9.89 1.61 2.97
CA TRP A 56 8.60 1.86 2.30
C TRP A 56 8.67 3.04 1.33
N ALA A 57 9.47 4.06 1.63
CA ALA A 57 9.73 5.16 0.70
C ALA A 57 10.43 4.67 -0.58
N GLY A 58 11.36 3.71 -0.45
CA GLY A 58 12.01 3.04 -1.58
C GLY A 58 11.03 2.24 -2.44
N GLU A 59 10.11 1.50 -1.82
CA GLU A 59 9.06 0.78 -2.53
C GLU A 59 8.07 1.74 -3.22
N ALA A 60 7.68 2.83 -2.56
CA ALA A 60 6.87 3.88 -3.19
C ALA A 60 7.58 4.47 -4.42
N ALA A 61 8.89 4.74 -4.33
CA ALA A 61 9.68 5.22 -5.45
C ALA A 61 9.68 4.25 -6.64
N ALA A 62 9.74 2.93 -6.39
CA ALA A 62 9.64 1.90 -7.42
C ALA A 62 8.27 1.90 -8.09
N ALA A 63 7.17 2.07 -7.33
CA ALA A 63 5.82 2.17 -7.89
C ALA A 63 5.63 3.37 -8.82
N PHE A 64 6.34 4.48 -8.59
CA PHE A 64 6.35 5.65 -9.48
C PHE A 64 7.17 5.46 -10.77
N SER A 65 7.98 4.42 -10.88
CA SER A 65 8.77 4.14 -12.09
C SER A 65 7.95 3.51 -13.22
N HIS A 66 6.67 3.24 -12.99
CA HIS A 66 5.74 2.72 -13.97
C HIS A 66 4.89 3.82 -14.63
N THR A 67 4.45 3.58 -15.86
CA THR A 67 3.51 4.45 -16.58
C THR A 67 2.31 3.64 -17.07
N PRO A 68 1.09 3.87 -16.55
CA PRO A 68 0.76 4.77 -15.43
C PRO A 68 1.38 4.30 -14.10
N THR A 69 1.54 5.24 -13.14
CA THR A 69 2.10 4.92 -11.81
C THR A 69 1.31 3.80 -11.12
N ARG A 70 2.00 2.96 -10.36
CA ARG A 70 1.39 1.86 -9.58
C ARG A 70 1.19 2.24 -8.12
N CYS A 71 0.86 3.50 -7.90
CA CYS A 71 0.60 4.10 -6.60
C CYS A 71 -0.77 4.77 -6.60
N HIS A 72 -1.59 4.49 -5.58
CA HIS A 72 -2.83 5.20 -5.28
C HIS A 72 -2.62 6.10 -4.06
N LEU A 73 -3.26 7.27 -4.08
CA LEU A 73 -3.26 8.26 -3.00
C LEU A 73 -4.67 8.45 -2.46
N ALA A 74 -4.76 8.65 -1.15
CA ALA A 74 -5.93 9.22 -0.50
C ALA A 74 -5.58 10.63 -0.04
N HIS A 75 -6.41 11.62 -0.35
CA HIS A 75 -6.16 13.00 0.03
C HIS A 75 -7.44 13.75 0.42
N CYS A 76 -7.31 14.70 1.36
CA CYS A 76 -8.32 15.69 1.72
C CYS A 76 -7.84 17.05 1.19
N GLY A 77 -8.53 17.63 0.22
CA GLY A 77 -8.01 18.82 -0.44
C GLY A 77 -6.59 18.58 -0.95
N ASN A 78 -5.62 19.36 -0.45
CA ASN A 78 -4.20 19.25 -0.80
C ASN A 78 -3.38 18.41 0.22
N ARG A 79 -4.01 17.84 1.24
CA ARG A 79 -3.34 17.06 2.28
C ARG A 79 -3.35 15.57 1.95
N LEU A 80 -2.17 14.97 1.80
CA LEU A 80 -2.02 13.53 1.66
C LEU A 80 -2.36 12.86 3.00
N VAL A 81 -3.26 11.87 2.99
CA VAL A 81 -3.72 11.14 4.18
C VAL A 81 -3.50 9.63 4.07
N GLY A 82 -3.10 9.12 2.91
CA GLY A 82 -2.76 7.71 2.75
C GLY A 82 -2.25 7.39 1.35
N PHE A 83 -1.59 6.26 1.22
CA PHE A 83 -1.10 5.74 -0.05
C PHE A 83 -1.18 4.22 -0.08
N ALA A 84 -1.18 3.64 -1.27
CA ALA A 84 -1.01 2.22 -1.50
C ALA A 84 -0.30 1.99 -2.84
N CYS A 85 0.59 1.00 -2.86
CA CYS A 85 1.31 0.61 -4.06
C CYS A 85 0.98 -0.83 -4.47
N PHE A 86 1.33 -1.18 -5.70
CA PHE A 86 1.40 -2.55 -6.17
C PHE A 86 2.56 -2.70 -7.15
N ASP A 87 3.06 -3.91 -7.33
CA ASP A 87 4.28 -4.22 -8.10
C ASP A 87 5.51 -3.40 -7.68
N ALA A 88 5.54 -2.95 -6.43
CA ALA A 88 6.65 -2.17 -5.89
C ALA A 88 7.78 -3.08 -5.41
N THR A 89 7.47 -4.15 -4.69
CA THR A 89 8.44 -5.12 -4.15
C THR A 89 8.68 -6.26 -5.13
N ALA A 90 7.61 -6.83 -5.68
CA ALA A 90 7.64 -7.90 -6.67
C ALA A 90 6.37 -7.83 -7.54
N LEU A 91 6.42 -8.44 -8.73
CA LEU A 91 5.26 -8.50 -9.62
C LEU A 91 4.10 -9.25 -8.96
N GLY A 92 2.90 -8.69 -9.05
CA GLY A 92 1.70 -9.25 -8.46
C GLY A 92 1.56 -9.00 -6.95
N PHE A 93 2.50 -8.27 -6.32
CA PHE A 93 2.43 -7.92 -4.91
C PHE A 93 1.68 -6.59 -4.72
N PHE A 94 0.73 -6.60 -3.80
CA PHE A 94 0.10 -5.41 -3.24
C PHE A 94 0.85 -4.97 -1.99
N GLY A 95 1.17 -3.70 -1.91
CA GLY A 95 1.86 -3.04 -0.81
C GLY A 95 3.09 -2.26 -1.29
N PRO A 96 3.63 -1.40 -0.43
CA PRO A 96 3.12 -1.03 0.90
C PRO A 96 1.80 -0.24 0.85
N VAL A 97 1.06 -0.27 1.96
CA VAL A 97 -0.14 0.55 2.17
C VAL A 97 -0.10 1.16 3.56
N ALA A 98 -0.40 2.45 3.66
CA ALA A 98 -0.54 3.11 4.95
C ALA A 98 -1.50 4.30 4.88
N VAL A 99 -2.04 4.62 6.07
CA VAL A 99 -2.89 5.77 6.34
C VAL A 99 -2.24 6.58 7.44
N ASP A 100 -2.29 7.91 7.32
CA ASP A 100 -1.87 8.82 8.38
C ASP A 100 -2.41 8.35 9.72
N PRO A 101 -1.58 8.23 10.78
CA PRO A 101 -2.04 7.78 12.09
C PRO A 101 -3.27 8.52 12.62
N GLY A 102 -3.40 9.82 12.33
CA GLY A 102 -4.57 10.63 12.71
C GLY A 102 -5.85 10.36 11.93
N GLU A 103 -5.75 9.59 10.84
CA GLU A 103 -6.88 9.28 9.94
C GLU A 103 -7.25 7.78 9.94
N GLN A 104 -6.62 6.99 10.80
CA GLN A 104 -6.92 5.56 10.92
C GLN A 104 -8.34 5.32 11.44
N GLY A 105 -8.95 4.21 11.02
CA GLY A 105 -10.33 3.87 11.39
C GLY A 105 -11.42 4.50 10.51
N SER A 106 -11.06 5.44 9.61
CA SER A 106 -11.99 6.16 8.72
C SER A 106 -12.36 5.42 7.41
N GLY A 107 -11.86 4.18 7.21
CA GLY A 107 -12.11 3.41 5.98
C GLY A 107 -11.12 3.70 4.83
N ILE A 108 -10.23 4.67 4.97
CA ILE A 108 -9.27 5.08 3.92
C ILE A 108 -8.39 3.90 3.46
N GLY A 109 -7.90 3.08 4.40
CA GLY A 109 -7.09 1.91 4.07
C GLY A 109 -7.83 0.87 3.23
N ALA A 110 -9.12 0.66 3.49
CA ALA A 110 -9.96 -0.23 2.71
C ALA A 110 -10.19 0.32 1.29
N ALA A 111 -10.43 1.62 1.15
CA ALA A 111 -10.61 2.27 -0.15
C ALA A 111 -9.33 2.20 -1.00
N LEU A 112 -8.15 2.43 -0.40
CA LEU A 112 -6.86 2.30 -1.06
C LEU A 112 -6.58 0.86 -1.52
N LEU A 113 -6.87 -0.14 -0.66
CA LEU A 113 -6.75 -1.56 -1.00
C LEU A 113 -7.67 -1.91 -2.18
N LYS A 114 -8.95 -1.55 -2.11
CA LYS A 114 -9.92 -1.81 -3.18
C LYS A 114 -9.47 -1.19 -4.52
N ALA A 115 -9.08 0.09 -4.52
CA ALA A 115 -8.62 0.79 -5.72
C ALA A 115 -7.40 0.10 -6.36
N SER A 116 -6.45 -0.36 -5.53
CA SER A 116 -5.26 -1.04 -6.01
C SER A 116 -5.56 -2.43 -6.56
N LEU A 117 -6.42 -3.22 -5.90
CA LEU A 117 -6.82 -4.55 -6.38
C LEU A 117 -7.61 -4.47 -7.70
N VAL A 118 -8.48 -3.48 -7.84
CA VAL A 118 -9.19 -3.20 -9.12
C VAL A 118 -8.17 -2.87 -10.21
N ALA A 119 -7.21 -1.99 -9.94
CA ALA A 119 -6.17 -1.65 -10.91
C ALA A 119 -5.29 -2.87 -11.28
N MET A 120 -4.93 -3.74 -10.33
CA MET A 120 -4.20 -4.98 -10.62
C MET A 120 -5.02 -5.91 -11.52
N ARG A 121 -6.32 -6.08 -11.24
CA ARG A 121 -7.22 -6.85 -12.11
C ARG A 121 -7.27 -6.29 -13.54
N GLU A 122 -7.38 -4.97 -13.70
CA GLU A 122 -7.39 -4.28 -14.99
C GLU A 122 -6.05 -4.43 -15.74
N HIS A 123 -4.94 -4.60 -15.01
CA HIS A 123 -3.62 -4.93 -15.59
C HIS A 123 -3.50 -6.40 -16.03
N GLY A 124 -4.51 -7.23 -15.76
CA GLY A 124 -4.56 -8.64 -16.19
C GLY A 124 -4.03 -9.64 -15.15
N TYR A 125 -3.78 -9.20 -13.90
CA TYR A 125 -3.45 -10.14 -12.83
C TYR A 125 -4.66 -10.98 -12.44
N ALA A 126 -4.50 -12.31 -12.41
CA ALA A 126 -5.51 -13.23 -11.90
C ALA A 126 -5.52 -13.27 -10.36
N TYR A 127 -4.39 -13.02 -9.75
CA TYR A 127 -4.20 -13.01 -8.29
C TYR A 127 -3.35 -11.82 -7.86
N ALA A 128 -3.55 -11.38 -6.62
CA ALA A 128 -2.65 -10.46 -5.93
C ALA A 128 -2.10 -11.13 -4.69
N ILE A 129 -0.84 -10.88 -4.37
CA ILE A 129 -0.19 -11.31 -3.14
C ILE A 129 -0.04 -10.10 -2.23
N ILE A 130 -0.51 -10.22 -1.00
CA ILE A 130 -0.29 -9.22 0.05
C ILE A 130 0.90 -9.72 0.86
N GLY A 131 2.06 -9.07 0.70
CA GLY A 131 3.30 -9.50 1.32
C GLY A 131 3.44 -9.06 2.76
N GLY A 132 3.90 -9.97 3.64
CA GLY A 132 4.24 -9.64 5.02
C GLY A 132 3.07 -9.04 5.81
N VAL A 133 1.94 -9.70 5.79
CA VAL A 133 0.64 -9.21 6.30
C VAL A 133 0.71 -8.78 7.77
N GLY A 134 0.19 -7.58 8.07
CA GLY A 134 -0.11 -7.15 9.43
C GLY A 134 -1.44 -7.76 9.93
N PRO A 135 -2.56 -7.01 9.96
CA PRO A 135 -3.85 -7.52 10.45
C PRO A 135 -4.55 -8.37 9.39
N ALA A 136 -4.36 -9.70 9.41
CA ALA A 136 -4.92 -10.63 8.43
C ALA A 136 -6.46 -10.50 8.27
N ASP A 137 -7.19 -10.31 9.38
CA ASP A 137 -8.64 -10.15 9.39
C ASP A 137 -9.13 -8.94 8.57
N PHE A 138 -8.33 -7.88 8.51
CA PHE A 138 -8.64 -6.73 7.67
C PHE A 138 -8.66 -7.13 6.18
N TYR A 139 -7.64 -7.82 5.72
CA TYR A 139 -7.53 -8.24 4.33
C TYR A 139 -8.54 -9.32 3.95
N THR A 140 -8.82 -10.26 4.87
CA THR A 140 -9.89 -11.26 4.68
C THR A 140 -11.24 -10.58 4.49
N ARG A 141 -11.59 -9.63 5.36
CA ARG A 141 -12.88 -8.92 5.30
C ARG A 141 -13.01 -8.03 4.07
N VAL A 142 -11.97 -7.26 3.72
CA VAL A 142 -12.04 -6.24 2.65
C VAL A 142 -11.81 -6.86 1.27
N ALA A 143 -10.95 -7.85 1.17
CA ALA A 143 -10.50 -8.40 -0.11
C ALA A 143 -10.84 -9.88 -0.33
N GLY A 144 -11.35 -10.58 0.69
CA GLY A 144 -11.51 -12.04 0.62
C GLY A 144 -10.16 -12.78 0.58
N ALA A 145 -9.12 -12.15 1.12
CA ALA A 145 -7.78 -12.71 1.11
C ALA A 145 -7.69 -13.96 2.02
N VAL A 146 -6.89 -14.94 1.59
CA VAL A 146 -6.59 -16.16 2.33
C VAL A 146 -5.09 -16.27 2.59
N LEU A 147 -4.70 -16.83 3.74
CA LEU A 147 -3.29 -17.03 4.06
C LEU A 147 -2.63 -18.01 3.10
N ILE A 148 -1.39 -17.72 2.70
CA ILE A 148 -0.55 -18.64 1.94
C ILE A 148 0.26 -19.47 2.95
N PRO A 149 0.06 -20.81 3.03
CA PRO A 149 0.85 -21.65 3.90
C PRO A 149 2.35 -21.54 3.57
N ASP A 150 3.20 -21.65 4.58
CA ASP A 150 4.66 -21.72 4.47
C ASP A 150 5.32 -20.53 3.73
N SER A 151 4.63 -19.39 3.65
CA SER A 151 5.13 -18.17 2.98
C SER A 151 6.11 -17.33 3.83
N THR A 152 6.48 -17.79 5.02
CA THR A 152 7.50 -17.14 5.86
C THR A 152 8.85 -17.83 5.66
N PRO A 153 9.96 -17.08 5.45
CA PRO A 153 10.16 -15.63 5.64
C PRO A 153 9.70 -14.74 4.48
N GLY A 154 9.20 -15.29 3.37
CA GLY A 154 8.64 -14.55 2.26
C GLY A 154 9.68 -13.87 1.35
N VAL A 155 9.20 -12.98 0.50
CA VAL A 155 10.02 -12.25 -0.50
C VAL A 155 11.11 -11.38 0.16
N TYR A 156 10.95 -11.01 1.42
CA TYR A 156 11.91 -10.22 2.18
C TYR A 156 13.04 -11.05 2.82
N ALA A 157 13.11 -12.36 2.54
CA ALA A 157 14.23 -13.18 2.99
C ALA A 157 15.54 -12.64 2.40
N GLY A 158 16.51 -12.38 3.28
CA GLY A 158 17.80 -11.83 2.87
C GLY A 158 17.84 -10.33 2.59
N LEU A 159 16.77 -9.59 2.90
CA LEU A 159 16.76 -8.12 2.79
C LEU A 159 17.94 -7.51 3.57
N LEU A 160 18.76 -6.71 2.90
CA LEU A 160 19.83 -5.97 3.54
C LEU A 160 19.26 -4.93 4.49
N ARG A 161 19.84 -4.85 5.69
CA ARG A 161 19.46 -3.85 6.71
C ARG A 161 20.67 -2.98 7.01
N ALA A 162 20.45 -1.68 7.17
CA ALA A 162 21.50 -0.78 7.62
C ALA A 162 22.05 -1.27 8.97
N ASN A 163 23.38 -1.36 9.06
CA ASN A 163 24.02 -1.71 10.33
C ASN A 163 23.95 -0.48 11.27
N PRO A 164 23.27 -0.57 12.42
CA PRO A 164 23.13 0.58 13.34
C PRO A 164 24.48 1.10 13.88
N ASN A 165 25.55 0.32 13.74
CA ASN A 165 26.91 0.73 14.17
C ASN A 165 27.67 1.55 13.12
N ASN A 166 27.15 1.70 11.90
CA ASN A 166 27.86 2.40 10.82
C ASN A 166 27.48 3.89 10.73
N THR A 167 26.40 4.33 11.37
CA THR A 167 25.93 5.73 11.35
C THR A 167 26.73 6.67 12.28
N LYS A 168 27.65 6.15 13.10
CA LYS A 168 28.47 6.97 14.02
C LYS A 168 29.81 7.46 13.43
N LYS A 169 30.18 7.04 12.23
CA LYS A 169 31.48 7.43 11.64
C LYS A 169 31.47 8.66 10.72
N ASP A 170 30.30 9.11 10.30
CA ASP A 170 30.18 10.23 9.35
C ASP A 170 29.85 11.59 10.01
N SER A 171 29.68 11.62 11.35
CA SER A 171 29.44 12.85 12.12
C SER A 171 30.69 13.43 12.82
N GLU A 172 31.88 12.86 12.56
CA GLU A 172 33.16 13.34 13.12
C GLU A 172 34.21 13.67 12.03
N LYS A 173 33.77 14.24 10.92
CA LYS A 173 34.71 14.87 9.96
C LYS A 173 34.25 16.26 9.55
#